data_fdbaf22d7ef48654f373f4647fec727d
#
_entry.id   fdbaf22d7ef48654f373f4647fec727d
#
_cell.length_a   1.000
_cell.length_b   1.000
_cell.length_c   1.000
_cell.angle_alpha   90.00
_cell.angle_beta   90.00
_cell.angle_gamma   90.00
#
_symmetry.space_group_name_H-M   'P 1'
#
loop_
_entity.id
_entity.type
_entity.pdbx_description
1 polymer ?
#
loop_
_entity_poly.entity_id
_entity_poly.type
_entity_poly.pdbx_seq_one_letter_code
_entity_poly.pdbx_strand_id
1 'polypeptide(L)'
;LRDATFAPPRALTQLAQITDFDLFVSTTFDSFLEQAINAERFQGAQSTEIIGYSPNRVADLPTERENLQRPVVYHLLGRVSASPTYVISDEDTLEFVCALQSEHLTPEKLFHELEYNHLLLIGSNFSNWLVRLFLRMAKRRRLSDPRDVGEVLADDHSGSDERLMAFLQQVSLRTRIYSGAEGFVD
;
A
#
# COMPACT_ATOMS: atom_id res chain seq x y z
N LEU A 1 1.11 23.32 1.81
CA LEU A 1 1.54 21.99 2.32
C LEU A 1 3.01 21.69 2.00
N ARG A 2 3.58 22.27 0.94
CA ARG A 2 4.98 21.99 0.52
C ARG A 2 6.02 22.44 1.54
N ASP A 3 5.72 23.44 2.36
CA ASP A 3 6.69 24.06 3.28
C ASP A 3 6.41 23.75 4.76
N ALA A 4 5.39 22.96 5.07
CA ALA A 4 5.12 22.54 6.42
C ALA A 4 5.90 21.26 6.73
N THR A 5 6.99 21.38 7.46
CA THR A 5 7.77 20.25 7.99
C THR A 5 7.03 19.66 9.20
N PHE A 6 6.12 18.73 8.93
CA PHE A 6 5.55 17.90 9.99
C PHE A 6 6.44 16.69 10.21
N ALA A 7 6.64 16.30 11.46
CA ALA A 7 7.28 15.03 11.76
C ALA A 7 6.37 13.86 11.34
N PRO A 8 6.92 12.76 10.83
CA PRO A 8 6.14 11.56 10.57
C PRO A 8 5.42 11.07 11.83
N PRO A 9 4.20 10.56 11.72
CA PRO A 9 3.51 9.91 12.83
C PRO A 9 4.33 8.77 13.44
N ARG A 10 4.20 8.55 14.76
CA ARG A 10 4.93 7.51 15.50
C ARG A 10 4.80 6.13 14.87
N ALA A 11 3.60 5.75 14.44
CA ALA A 11 3.36 4.45 13.80
C ALA A 11 4.19 4.25 12.52
N LEU A 12 4.40 5.30 11.71
CA LEU A 12 5.25 5.23 10.52
C LEU A 12 6.74 5.12 10.89
N THR A 13 7.16 5.79 11.97
CA THR A 13 8.53 5.66 12.49
C THR A 13 8.79 4.23 12.97
N GLN A 14 7.88 3.66 13.75
CA GLN A 14 7.96 2.28 14.22
C GLN A 14 7.93 1.27 13.06
N LEU A 15 7.06 1.48 12.07
CA LEU A 15 7.04 0.67 10.84
C LEU A 15 8.38 0.75 10.08
N ALA A 16 8.96 1.94 9.99
CA ALA A 16 10.25 2.14 9.33
C ALA A 16 11.41 1.39 10.02
N GLN A 17 11.33 1.13 11.32
CA GLN A 17 12.32 0.37 12.07
C GLN A 17 12.31 -1.13 11.73
N ILE A 18 11.22 -1.64 11.18
CA ILE A 18 11.13 -3.06 10.77
C ILE A 18 11.85 -3.24 9.43
N THR A 19 13.11 -3.64 9.47
CA THR A 19 13.99 -3.68 8.28
C THR A 19 13.67 -4.79 7.28
N ASP A 20 12.86 -5.77 7.67
CA ASP A 20 12.42 -6.87 6.79
C ASP A 20 11.43 -6.42 5.70
N PHE A 21 10.82 -5.24 5.88
CA PHE A 21 9.99 -4.65 4.84
C PHE A 21 10.83 -3.78 3.90
N ASP A 22 10.81 -4.10 2.63
CA ASP A 22 11.55 -3.43 1.56
C ASP A 22 10.64 -2.84 0.47
N LEU A 23 9.38 -3.28 0.40
CA LEU A 23 8.37 -2.78 -0.52
C LEU A 23 7.15 -2.28 0.25
N PHE A 24 6.84 -1.01 0.07
CA PHE A 24 5.71 -0.33 0.67
C PHE A 24 4.79 0.21 -0.41
N VAL A 25 3.49 0.00 -0.29
CA VAL A 25 2.47 0.57 -1.17
C VAL A 25 1.64 1.57 -0.37
N SER A 26 1.78 2.84 -0.70
CA SER A 26 1.05 3.93 -0.05
C SER A 26 -0.15 4.34 -0.89
N THR A 27 -1.28 4.57 -0.23
CA THR A 27 -2.49 5.18 -0.81
C THR A 27 -2.63 6.66 -0.45
N THR A 28 -1.64 7.22 0.27
CA THR A 28 -1.58 8.64 0.59
C THR A 28 -0.68 9.38 -0.40
N PHE A 29 -0.84 10.70 -0.49
CA PHE A 29 -0.09 11.55 -1.41
C PHE A 29 1.12 12.23 -0.75
N ASP A 30 1.22 12.11 0.59
CA ASP A 30 2.29 12.72 1.39
C ASP A 30 3.59 11.90 1.31
N SER A 31 4.64 12.45 1.90
CA SER A 31 5.97 11.85 1.93
C SER A 31 6.40 11.38 3.33
N PHE A 32 5.46 11.18 4.25
CA PHE A 32 5.82 10.83 5.63
C PHE A 32 6.48 9.45 5.74
N LEU A 33 6.06 8.51 4.93
CA LEU A 33 6.61 7.14 4.97
C LEU A 33 8.07 7.14 4.50
N GLU A 34 8.38 7.76 3.36
CA GLU A 34 9.76 7.86 2.88
C GLU A 34 10.64 8.69 3.82
N GLN A 35 10.09 9.74 4.45
CA GLN A 35 10.82 10.50 5.46
C GLN A 35 11.15 9.64 6.68
N ALA A 36 10.18 8.86 7.18
CA ALA A 36 10.39 7.94 8.30
C ALA A 36 11.46 6.89 7.96
N ILE A 37 11.36 6.24 6.78
CA ILE A 37 12.32 5.23 6.33
C ILE A 37 13.73 5.85 6.22
N ASN A 38 13.85 7.01 5.58
CA ASN A 38 15.13 7.68 5.43
C ASN A 38 15.74 8.11 6.77
N ALA A 39 14.92 8.60 7.70
CA ALA A 39 15.39 8.98 9.03
C ALA A 39 15.89 7.77 9.82
N GLU A 40 15.10 6.70 9.89
CA GLU A 40 15.39 5.54 10.74
C GLU A 40 16.48 4.64 10.17
N ARG A 41 16.49 4.40 8.85
CA ARG A 41 17.41 3.44 8.24
C ARG A 41 18.65 4.07 7.63
N PHE A 42 18.59 5.35 7.26
CA PHE A 42 19.64 6.01 6.48
C PHE A 42 20.14 7.34 7.08
N GLN A 43 19.86 7.57 8.37
CA GLN A 43 20.29 8.77 9.10
C GLN A 43 19.87 10.08 8.39
N GLY A 44 18.72 10.06 7.74
CA GLY A 44 18.18 11.19 6.99
C GLY A 44 18.67 11.30 5.52
N ALA A 45 19.57 10.45 5.07
CA ALA A 45 19.97 10.40 3.67
C ALA A 45 18.79 9.89 2.79
N GLN A 46 18.56 10.55 1.66
CA GLN A 46 17.50 10.15 0.71
C GLN A 46 17.90 8.90 -0.07
N SER A 47 17.67 7.75 0.53
CA SER A 47 18.02 6.44 -0.04
C SER A 47 16.80 5.60 -0.39
N THR A 48 15.60 6.01 -0.01
CA THR A 48 14.36 5.33 -0.41
C THR A 48 14.04 5.64 -1.88
N GLU A 49 13.77 4.61 -2.66
CA GLU A 49 13.28 4.76 -4.03
C GLU A 49 11.78 5.06 -4.02
N ILE A 50 11.36 6.06 -4.79
CA ILE A 50 9.99 6.55 -4.81
C ILE A 50 9.41 6.36 -6.21
N ILE A 51 8.33 5.60 -6.29
CA ILE A 51 7.59 5.36 -7.52
C ILE A 51 6.16 5.90 -7.34
N GLY A 52 5.71 6.71 -8.29
CA GLY A 52 4.33 7.21 -8.30
C GLY A 52 3.59 6.68 -9.52
N TYR A 53 2.46 6.01 -9.31
CA TYR A 53 1.60 5.60 -10.41
C TYR A 53 0.91 6.82 -11.04
N SER A 54 0.77 6.77 -12.35
CA SER A 54 -0.02 7.74 -13.13
C SER A 54 -0.73 7.01 -14.27
N PRO A 55 -1.99 7.31 -14.57
CA PRO A 55 -2.73 6.71 -15.68
C PRO A 55 -2.06 6.88 -17.05
N ASN A 56 -1.35 7.98 -17.24
CA ASN A 56 -0.68 8.31 -18.50
C ASN A 56 0.73 7.72 -18.62
N ARG A 57 1.24 7.14 -17.56
CA ARG A 57 2.59 6.57 -17.51
C ARG A 57 2.61 5.39 -16.55
N VAL A 58 2.80 4.20 -17.09
CA VAL A 58 3.05 3.03 -16.27
C VAL A 58 4.41 3.20 -15.60
N ALA A 59 4.38 3.27 -14.29
CA ALA A 59 5.58 3.15 -13.48
C ALA A 59 5.49 1.83 -12.75
N ASP A 60 6.40 0.93 -13.02
CA ASP A 60 6.48 -0.38 -12.36
C ASP A 60 7.74 -0.44 -11.49
N LEU A 61 7.89 -1.51 -10.72
CA LEU A 61 9.12 -1.76 -9.98
C LEU A 61 10.31 -1.88 -10.95
N PRO A 62 11.48 -1.35 -10.58
CA PRO A 62 12.66 -1.39 -11.46
C PRO A 62 13.12 -2.82 -11.70
N THR A 63 13.03 -3.64 -10.66
CA THR A 63 13.41 -5.06 -10.66
C THR A 63 12.39 -5.87 -9.89
N GLU A 64 12.55 -7.19 -9.87
CA GLU A 64 11.86 -8.05 -8.91
C GLU A 64 12.29 -7.68 -7.47
N ARG A 65 11.41 -7.89 -6.48
CA ARG A 65 11.64 -7.49 -5.09
C ARG A 65 12.96 -8.02 -4.52
N GLU A 66 13.30 -9.25 -4.82
CA GLU A 66 14.52 -9.90 -4.34
C GLU A 66 15.81 -9.19 -4.77
N ASN A 67 15.75 -8.40 -5.83
CA ASN A 67 16.87 -7.64 -6.39
C ASN A 67 16.84 -6.15 -6.01
N LEU A 68 15.90 -5.72 -5.17
CA LEU A 68 15.83 -4.34 -4.71
C LEU A 68 17.06 -4.02 -3.85
N GLN A 69 17.77 -2.99 -4.22
CA GLN A 69 18.97 -2.52 -3.49
C GLN A 69 18.61 -1.53 -2.39
N ARG A 70 17.39 -1.01 -2.40
CA ARG A 70 16.87 0.01 -1.49
C ARG A 70 15.39 -0.20 -1.23
N PRO A 71 14.86 0.23 -0.09
CA PRO A 71 13.42 0.24 0.13
C PRO A 71 12.71 1.06 -0.94
N VAL A 72 11.59 0.53 -1.41
CA VAL A 72 10.73 1.19 -2.40
C VAL A 72 9.43 1.62 -1.74
N VAL A 73 9.03 2.87 -1.95
CA VAL A 73 7.69 3.36 -1.64
C VAL A 73 6.95 3.62 -2.95
N TYR A 74 5.94 2.81 -3.20
CA TYR A 74 5.08 2.91 -4.37
C TYR A 74 3.80 3.68 -4.01
N HIS A 75 3.64 4.89 -4.53
CA HIS A 75 2.42 5.69 -4.35
C HIS A 75 1.35 5.27 -5.36
N LEU A 76 0.44 4.43 -4.91
CA LEU A 76 -0.58 3.79 -5.75
C LEU A 76 -1.51 4.79 -6.44
N LEU A 77 -1.93 5.82 -5.71
CA LEU A 77 -2.82 6.87 -6.22
C LEU A 77 -2.05 8.08 -6.76
N GLY A 78 -0.76 7.93 -6.99
CA GLY A 78 0.12 9.00 -7.38
C GLY A 78 0.65 9.80 -6.20
N ARG A 79 1.47 10.81 -6.50
CA ARG A 79 2.15 11.66 -5.52
C ARG A 79 1.91 13.12 -5.82
N VAL A 80 1.76 13.94 -4.78
CA VAL A 80 1.68 15.39 -4.94
C VAL A 80 2.89 15.90 -5.72
N SER A 81 2.63 16.48 -6.90
CA SER A 81 3.62 17.06 -7.79
C SER A 81 3.12 18.38 -8.36
N ALA A 82 4.00 19.10 -9.07
CA ALA A 82 3.62 20.33 -9.75
C ALA A 82 2.63 20.07 -10.91
N SER A 83 2.64 18.87 -11.47
CA SER A 83 1.66 18.41 -12.47
C SER A 83 0.64 17.51 -11.78
N PRO A 84 -0.68 17.78 -11.85
CA PRO A 84 -1.69 16.97 -11.18
C PRO A 84 -1.87 15.65 -11.92
N THR A 85 -1.05 14.66 -11.57
CA THR A 85 -1.12 13.29 -12.11
C THR A 85 -1.52 12.28 -11.03
N TYR A 86 -2.21 12.74 -9.99
CA TYR A 86 -2.63 11.94 -8.84
C TYR A 86 -4.16 11.97 -8.70
N VAL A 87 -4.69 10.91 -8.12
CA VAL A 87 -6.13 10.63 -8.00
C VAL A 87 -6.73 11.43 -6.86
N ILE A 88 -7.47 12.52 -7.14
CA ILE A 88 -8.12 13.37 -6.11
C ILE A 88 -9.63 13.54 -6.29
N SER A 89 -10.16 13.25 -7.47
CA SER A 89 -11.59 13.34 -7.78
C SER A 89 -12.18 11.97 -8.05
N ASP A 90 -13.51 11.88 -8.08
CA ASP A 90 -14.21 10.65 -8.50
C ASP A 90 -13.89 10.29 -9.95
N GLU A 91 -13.72 11.29 -10.81
CA GLU A 91 -13.32 11.10 -12.21
C GLU A 91 -11.92 10.49 -12.29
N ASP A 92 -10.95 11.05 -11.56
CA ASP A 92 -9.60 10.48 -11.48
C ASP A 92 -9.62 9.04 -10.95
N THR A 93 -10.51 8.76 -9.99
CA THR A 93 -10.69 7.41 -9.45
C THR A 93 -11.20 6.44 -10.52
N LEU A 94 -12.15 6.86 -11.34
CA LEU A 94 -12.64 6.04 -12.45
C LEU A 94 -11.55 5.81 -13.50
N GLU A 95 -10.83 6.84 -13.88
CA GLU A 95 -9.69 6.72 -14.81
C GLU A 95 -8.60 5.80 -14.25
N PHE A 96 -8.29 5.90 -12.96
CA PHE A 96 -7.36 5.01 -12.29
C PHE A 96 -7.81 3.54 -12.38
N VAL A 97 -9.09 3.26 -12.09
CA VAL A 97 -9.66 1.91 -12.18
C VAL A 97 -9.63 1.38 -13.62
N CYS A 98 -10.00 2.22 -14.59
CA CYS A 98 -9.94 1.86 -16.00
C CYS A 98 -8.51 1.56 -16.45
N ALA A 99 -7.56 2.38 -16.02
CA ALA A 99 -6.14 2.19 -16.34
C ALA A 99 -5.60 0.87 -15.75
N LEU A 100 -5.95 0.55 -14.50
CA LEU A 100 -5.55 -0.72 -13.87
C LEU A 100 -6.13 -1.96 -14.55
N GLN A 101 -7.23 -1.83 -15.31
CA GLN A 101 -7.82 -2.92 -16.09
C GLN A 101 -7.20 -3.05 -17.47
N SER A 102 -6.41 -2.08 -17.90
CA SER A 102 -5.74 -2.09 -19.19
C SER A 102 -4.46 -2.95 -19.12
N GLU A 103 -4.29 -3.89 -20.03
CA GLU A 103 -3.10 -4.74 -20.10
C GLU A 103 -1.78 -3.95 -20.24
N HIS A 104 -1.86 -2.72 -20.77
CA HIS A 104 -0.66 -1.89 -21.03
C HIS A 104 -0.31 -0.90 -19.89
N LEU A 105 -1.22 -0.70 -18.94
CA LEU A 105 -1.07 0.28 -17.86
C LEU A 105 -0.96 -0.35 -16.46
N THR A 106 -1.01 -1.66 -16.38
CA THR A 106 -0.87 -2.41 -15.14
C THR A 106 0.61 -2.55 -14.76
N PRO A 107 1.01 -2.21 -13.53
CA PRO A 107 2.37 -2.43 -13.04
C PRO A 107 2.56 -3.93 -12.72
N GLU A 108 2.99 -4.70 -13.71
CA GLU A 108 3.02 -6.16 -13.66
C GLU A 108 3.92 -6.73 -12.56
N LYS A 109 5.11 -6.15 -12.35
CA LYS A 109 6.03 -6.59 -11.29
C LYS A 109 5.44 -6.32 -9.91
N LEU A 110 4.89 -5.11 -9.69
CA LEU A 110 4.21 -4.81 -8.44
C LEU A 110 3.08 -5.80 -8.17
N PHE A 111 2.24 -6.07 -9.18
CA PHE A 111 1.12 -7.01 -9.01
C PHE A 111 1.59 -8.43 -8.78
N HIS A 112 2.67 -8.87 -9.43
CA HIS A 112 3.30 -10.14 -9.15
C HIS A 112 3.72 -10.26 -7.67
N GLU A 113 4.40 -9.25 -7.14
CA GLU A 113 4.81 -9.24 -5.74
C GLU A 113 3.60 -9.26 -4.77
N LEU A 114 2.57 -8.49 -5.08
CA LEU A 114 1.34 -8.48 -4.26
C LEU A 114 0.56 -9.79 -4.36
N GLU A 115 0.62 -10.51 -5.48
CA GLU A 115 -0.05 -11.80 -5.64
C GLU A 115 0.58 -12.90 -4.78
N TYR A 116 1.90 -12.97 -4.76
CA TYR A 116 2.62 -14.11 -4.18
C TYR A 116 3.13 -13.88 -2.76
N ASN A 117 3.12 -12.66 -2.25
CA ASN A 117 3.58 -12.36 -0.90
C ASN A 117 2.44 -12.13 0.09
N HIS A 118 2.75 -12.29 1.38
CA HIS A 118 1.88 -11.85 2.45
C HIS A 118 1.82 -10.33 2.49
N LEU A 119 0.64 -9.77 2.69
CA LEU A 119 0.43 -8.33 2.76
C LEU A 119 0.11 -7.92 4.19
N LEU A 120 0.77 -6.87 4.65
CA LEU A 120 0.40 -6.12 5.84
C LEU A 120 -0.37 -4.87 5.40
N LEU A 121 -1.63 -4.77 5.77
CA LEU A 121 -2.51 -3.64 5.45
C LEU A 121 -2.68 -2.79 6.70
N ILE A 122 -2.10 -1.59 6.70
CA ILE A 122 -2.13 -0.67 7.84
C ILE A 122 -2.95 0.57 7.50
N GLY A 123 -3.89 0.94 8.38
CA GLY A 123 -4.69 2.16 8.24
C GLY A 123 -5.56 2.17 6.98
N SER A 124 -5.67 1.04 6.30
CA SER A 124 -6.53 0.91 5.13
C SER A 124 -7.96 0.64 5.58
N ASN A 125 -8.88 1.53 5.23
CA ASN A 125 -10.28 1.24 5.42
C ASN A 125 -10.71 0.10 4.49
N PHE A 126 -10.59 -1.16 4.94
CA PHE A 126 -10.94 -2.34 4.15
C PHE A 126 -12.43 -2.39 3.78
N SER A 127 -13.28 -1.66 4.46
CA SER A 127 -14.69 -1.47 4.06
C SER A 127 -14.80 -0.64 2.77
N ASN A 128 -13.78 0.14 2.41
CA ASN A 128 -13.74 0.88 1.17
C ASN A 128 -13.65 -0.07 -0.04
N TRP A 129 -14.58 0.09 -0.97
CA TRP A 129 -14.66 -0.75 -2.18
C TRP A 129 -13.39 -0.66 -3.06
N LEU A 130 -12.72 0.50 -3.10
CA LEU A 130 -11.52 0.71 -3.90
C LEU A 130 -10.35 -0.14 -3.40
N VAL A 131 -10.18 -0.25 -2.07
CA VAL A 131 -9.16 -1.12 -1.47
C VAL A 131 -9.44 -2.58 -1.82
N ARG A 132 -10.69 -3.01 -1.72
CA ARG A 132 -11.09 -4.39 -2.08
C ARG A 132 -10.92 -4.67 -3.57
N LEU A 133 -11.26 -3.70 -4.43
CA LEU A 133 -11.04 -3.82 -5.86
C LEU A 133 -9.56 -3.95 -6.18
N PHE A 134 -8.72 -3.09 -5.62
CA PHE A 134 -7.28 -3.14 -5.82
C PHE A 134 -6.70 -4.49 -5.37
N LEU A 135 -7.03 -4.95 -4.17
CA LEU A 135 -6.57 -6.24 -3.67
C LEU A 135 -7.06 -7.39 -4.56
N ARG A 136 -8.31 -7.33 -5.03
CA ARG A 136 -8.86 -8.33 -5.97
C ARG A 136 -8.08 -8.37 -7.29
N MET A 137 -7.70 -7.22 -7.79
CA MET A 137 -6.91 -7.11 -9.03
C MET A 137 -5.47 -7.58 -8.81
N ALA A 138 -4.82 -7.08 -7.76
CA ALA A 138 -3.45 -7.45 -7.42
C ALA A 138 -3.30 -8.95 -7.15
N LYS A 139 -4.25 -9.56 -6.45
CA LYS A 139 -4.25 -11.00 -6.16
C LYS A 139 -4.72 -11.86 -7.32
N ARG A 140 -5.23 -11.29 -8.41
CA ARG A 140 -5.76 -11.99 -9.61
C ARG A 140 -6.75 -13.11 -9.32
N ARG A 141 -7.39 -13.08 -8.14
CA ARG A 141 -8.33 -14.09 -7.65
C ARG A 141 -9.47 -13.48 -6.86
N ARG A 142 -10.53 -14.24 -6.61
CA ARG A 142 -11.57 -13.81 -5.69
C ARG A 142 -11.00 -13.69 -4.28
N LEU A 143 -11.42 -12.68 -3.53
CA LEU A 143 -10.99 -12.51 -2.13
C LEU A 143 -11.42 -13.70 -1.25
N SER A 144 -12.47 -14.44 -1.67
CA SER A 144 -12.97 -15.63 -1.01
C SER A 144 -12.26 -16.94 -1.36
N ASP A 145 -11.30 -16.92 -2.30
CA ASP A 145 -10.60 -18.14 -2.68
C ASP A 145 -9.54 -18.49 -1.62
N PRO A 146 -9.63 -19.68 -0.99
CA PRO A 146 -8.66 -20.08 0.01
C PRO A 146 -7.28 -20.32 -0.64
N ARG A 147 -6.24 -19.70 -0.10
CA ARG A 147 -4.84 -19.96 -0.43
C ARG A 147 -3.98 -19.96 0.82
N ASP A 148 -2.76 -20.44 0.67
CA ASP A 148 -1.77 -20.46 1.76
C ASP A 148 -1.24 -19.08 2.15
N VAL A 149 -1.44 -18.07 1.31
CA VAL A 149 -1.04 -16.67 1.56
C VAL A 149 -2.20 -15.91 2.19
N GLY A 150 -1.98 -15.35 3.36
CA GLY A 150 -2.96 -14.53 4.08
C GLY A 150 -2.50 -13.09 4.23
N GLU A 151 -3.44 -12.23 4.52
CA GLU A 151 -3.19 -10.81 4.81
C GLU A 151 -3.22 -10.56 6.31
N VAL A 152 -2.47 -9.57 6.76
CA VAL A 152 -2.56 -9.02 8.11
C VAL A 152 -3.18 -7.62 8.00
N LEU A 153 -4.30 -7.43 8.67
CA LEU A 153 -5.00 -6.14 8.68
C LEU A 153 -4.80 -5.46 10.03
N ALA A 154 -4.35 -4.22 9.99
CA ALA A 154 -4.26 -3.34 11.16
C ALA A 154 -5.06 -2.07 10.85
N ASP A 155 -6.33 -2.04 11.24
CA ASP A 155 -7.28 -0.99 10.89
C ASP A 155 -8.18 -0.66 12.08
N ASP A 156 -8.32 0.63 12.39
CA ASP A 156 -9.12 1.13 13.50
C ASP A 156 -10.63 0.85 13.36
N HIS A 157 -11.10 0.66 12.13
CA HIS A 157 -12.53 0.53 11.83
C HIS A 157 -12.96 -0.93 11.56
N SER A 158 -12.07 -1.75 11.05
CA SER A 158 -12.40 -3.15 10.69
C SER A 158 -12.80 -3.99 11.89
N GLY A 159 -12.21 -3.75 13.05
CA GLY A 159 -12.53 -4.46 14.28
C GLY A 159 -13.93 -4.18 14.84
N SER A 160 -14.58 -3.09 14.44
CA SER A 160 -15.94 -2.72 14.86
C SER A 160 -17.03 -3.23 13.91
N ASP A 161 -16.69 -3.69 12.71
CA ASP A 161 -17.65 -4.28 11.75
C ASP A 161 -17.70 -5.82 11.90
N GLU A 162 -18.60 -6.31 12.76
CA GLU A 162 -18.78 -7.74 13.01
C GLU A 162 -19.05 -8.55 11.73
N ARG A 163 -19.74 -7.98 10.74
CA ARG A 163 -20.05 -8.67 9.48
C ARG A 163 -18.81 -8.79 8.60
N LEU A 164 -18.00 -7.74 8.54
CA LEU A 164 -16.72 -7.74 7.85
C LEU A 164 -15.77 -8.74 8.52
N MET A 165 -15.70 -8.75 9.85
CA MET A 165 -14.90 -9.69 10.63
C MET A 165 -15.29 -11.14 10.35
N ALA A 166 -16.60 -11.45 10.42
CA ALA A 166 -17.11 -12.79 10.14
C ALA A 166 -16.81 -13.20 8.69
N PHE A 167 -16.96 -12.28 7.72
CA PHE A 167 -16.62 -12.52 6.33
C PHE A 167 -15.11 -12.81 6.16
N LEU A 168 -14.23 -11.97 6.71
CA LEU A 168 -12.79 -12.15 6.60
C LEU A 168 -12.30 -13.45 7.26
N GLN A 169 -12.87 -13.84 8.40
CA GLN A 169 -12.56 -15.09 9.07
C GLN A 169 -13.00 -16.33 8.27
N GLN A 170 -14.09 -16.20 7.51
CA GLN A 170 -14.56 -17.29 6.65
C GLN A 170 -13.75 -17.44 5.37
N VAL A 171 -13.24 -16.34 4.82
CA VAL A 171 -12.57 -16.34 3.50
C VAL A 171 -11.07 -16.49 3.57
N SER A 172 -10.45 -16.26 4.72
CA SER A 172 -9.01 -16.47 4.91
C SER A 172 -8.71 -16.93 6.33
N LEU A 173 -8.44 -18.21 6.48
CA LEU A 173 -8.03 -18.80 7.75
C LEU A 173 -6.70 -18.25 8.31
N ARG A 174 -5.95 -17.51 7.50
CA ARG A 174 -4.65 -16.92 7.85
C ARG A 174 -4.68 -15.41 7.99
N THR A 175 -5.80 -14.76 7.70
CA THR A 175 -5.92 -13.31 7.91
C THR A 175 -5.97 -13.00 9.40
N ARG A 176 -5.06 -12.14 9.86
CA ARG A 176 -5.00 -11.63 11.22
C ARG A 176 -5.45 -10.17 11.21
N ILE A 177 -6.23 -9.80 12.20
CA ILE A 177 -6.78 -8.44 12.31
C ILE A 177 -6.37 -7.87 13.67
N TYR A 178 -5.79 -6.69 13.65
CA TYR A 178 -5.41 -5.92 14.82
C TYR A 178 -6.28 -4.66 14.92
N SER A 179 -6.60 -4.25 16.12
CA SER A 179 -7.36 -3.02 16.37
C SER A 179 -6.42 -1.82 16.26
N GLY A 180 -6.23 -1.34 15.04
CA GLY A 180 -5.44 -0.15 14.75
C GLY A 180 -3.98 -0.39 14.43
N ALA A 181 -3.41 0.58 13.71
CA ALA A 181 -2.00 0.54 13.32
C ALA A 181 -1.05 0.63 14.52
N GLU A 182 -1.41 1.45 15.51
CA GLU A 182 -0.59 1.59 16.73
C GLU A 182 -0.51 0.29 17.52
N GLY A 183 -1.64 -0.42 17.67
CA GLY A 183 -1.67 -1.71 18.37
C GLY A 183 -0.98 -2.86 17.62
N PHE A 184 -0.61 -2.66 16.35
CA PHE A 184 0.19 -3.63 15.59
C PHE A 184 1.70 -3.41 15.76
N VAL A 185 2.14 -2.15 15.83
CA VAL A 185 3.57 -1.80 15.85
C VAL A 185 4.15 -1.62 17.25
N ASP A 186 3.29 -1.54 18.29
CA ASP A 186 3.68 -1.61 19.70
C ASP A 186 3.92 -3.07 20.13
#